data_454d1d20bc36753316dc958c8971cc38
#
_entry.id   454d1d20bc36753316dc958c8971cc38
#
_cell.length_a   1.000
_cell.length_b   1.000
_cell.length_c   1.000
_cell.angle_alpha   90.00
_cell.angle_beta   90.00
_cell.angle_gamma   90.00
#
_symmetry.space_group_name_H-M   'P 1'
#
loop_
_entity.id
_entity.type
_entity.pdbx_description
1 polymer ?
#
loop_
_entity_poly.entity_id
_entity_poly.type
_entity_poly.pdbx_seq_one_letter_code
_entity_poly.pdbx_strand_id
1 'polypeptide(L)'
;MTDFFDKLIEQEPYTQYTLDMFSRSAGKDHAEIQQFDKWRQMVTGANKYTFEVPHLGAQRPEISVRRESGDEYNLISFSSYNYLGYSYHPEVVDAAKKALDHYGLGATGSPLLNGTFQIHKELEDRIVEFFGQKDYGVSLFSSGYGANLGVISAFIHKGDHVVLDRSSHASLIDGAILSQGKISLFRHNDTEFLEKVLKRIDYENTRILVCCEGIYSTDGDYGNLRDIIDVSHKYGAAVLVDEAHSLLVAGENGRGVCEEQDVLSEADMIIATFSKSFGGVGGCIYANKKITNYMNYYARSRMFSCALDPGVTGGLIKSIKLA
;
A
#
# COMPACT_ATOMS: atom_id res chain seq x y z
N MET A 1 -2.89 37.88 1.37
CA MET A 1 -2.44 36.59 2.00
C MET A 1 -1.30 35.94 1.24
N THR A 2 -1.31 35.90 -0.08
CA THR A 2 -0.19 35.44 -0.93
C THR A 2 1.14 36.15 -0.66
N ASP A 3 1.12 37.47 -0.55
CA ASP A 3 2.32 38.32 -0.34
C ASP A 3 3.09 38.06 0.99
N PHE A 4 2.39 37.54 2.01
CA PHE A 4 3.02 37.15 3.29
C PHE A 4 3.74 35.81 3.21
N PHE A 5 3.16 34.84 2.52
CA PHE A 5 3.79 33.54 2.31
C PHE A 5 4.98 33.61 1.34
N ASP A 6 4.86 34.42 0.28
CA ASP A 6 5.94 34.64 -0.67
C ASP A 6 7.16 35.30 0.00
N LYS A 7 6.95 36.28 0.90
CA LYS A 7 8.03 36.90 1.68
C LYS A 7 8.67 35.98 2.73
N LEU A 8 7.90 35.03 3.28
CA LEU A 8 8.44 34.01 4.18
C LEU A 8 9.31 33.00 3.41
N ILE A 9 8.94 32.67 2.17
CA ILE A 9 9.68 31.75 1.30
C ILE A 9 10.99 32.38 0.83
N GLU A 10 11.00 33.68 0.51
CA GLU A 10 12.21 34.39 0.04
C GLU A 10 13.30 34.58 1.12
N GLN A 11 12.98 34.44 2.40
CA GLN A 11 13.92 34.71 3.51
C GLN A 11 14.60 33.48 4.11
N GLU A 12 14.19 32.26 3.75
CA GLU A 12 14.73 31.05 4.37
C GLU A 12 15.38 30.11 3.32
N PRO A 13 16.72 30.02 3.28
CA PRO A 13 17.44 29.33 2.20
C PRO A 13 17.12 27.82 2.07
N TYR A 14 16.54 27.20 3.10
CA TYR A 14 16.13 25.80 3.06
C TYR A 14 14.77 25.56 2.38
N THR A 15 13.95 26.57 2.17
CA THR A 15 12.66 26.46 1.46
C THR A 15 12.79 26.35 -0.06
N GLN A 16 14.00 26.58 -0.58
CA GLN A 16 14.32 26.46 -2.00
C GLN A 16 14.54 25.00 -2.44
N TYR A 17 14.58 24.05 -1.50
CA TYR A 17 14.86 22.66 -1.78
C TYR A 17 13.60 21.80 -1.65
N THR A 18 13.40 20.92 -2.63
CA THR A 18 12.43 19.82 -2.58
C THR A 18 13.17 18.49 -2.52
N LEU A 19 12.60 17.46 -1.89
CA LEU A 19 13.27 16.17 -1.71
C LEU A 19 13.66 15.49 -3.02
N ASP A 20 12.90 15.72 -4.09
CA ASP A 20 13.19 15.17 -5.42
C ASP A 20 14.44 15.79 -6.08
N MET A 21 14.88 16.97 -5.66
CA MET A 21 16.13 17.55 -6.13
C MET A 21 17.35 16.72 -5.76
N PHE A 22 17.31 15.99 -4.66
CA PHE A 22 18.40 15.14 -4.19
C PHE A 22 18.40 13.74 -4.80
N SER A 23 17.38 13.37 -5.60
CA SER A 23 17.25 12.02 -6.18
C SER A 23 17.73 11.93 -7.63
N ARG A 24 18.10 13.03 -8.28
CA ARG A 24 18.28 13.11 -9.74
C ARG A 24 19.70 13.21 -10.23
N SER A 25 20.69 13.22 -9.37
CA SER A 25 22.08 13.36 -9.80
C SER A 25 22.66 12.03 -10.23
N ALA A 26 23.15 11.98 -11.47
CA ALA A 26 23.93 10.85 -11.98
C ALA A 26 25.41 11.29 -12.01
N GLY A 27 26.26 10.63 -11.26
CA GLY A 27 27.69 10.94 -11.21
C GLY A 27 28.45 10.02 -10.26
N LYS A 28 29.80 10.07 -10.33
CA LYS A 28 30.67 9.26 -9.46
C LYS A 28 30.96 9.91 -8.10
N ASP A 29 30.66 11.18 -7.95
CA ASP A 29 31.02 12.05 -6.82
C ASP A 29 29.96 12.11 -5.71
N HIS A 30 28.77 11.46 -5.92
CA HIS A 30 27.67 11.43 -4.93
C HIS A 30 27.31 12.83 -4.40
N ALA A 31 27.34 13.84 -5.28
CA ALA A 31 27.10 15.23 -4.92
C ALA A 31 25.71 15.45 -4.29
N GLU A 32 24.70 14.67 -4.75
CA GLU A 32 23.36 14.68 -4.20
C GLU A 32 23.32 14.30 -2.72
N ILE A 33 24.10 13.33 -2.28
CA ILE A 33 24.17 12.91 -0.87
C ILE A 33 24.76 14.05 -0.02
N GLN A 34 25.81 14.70 -0.51
CA GLN A 34 26.42 15.83 0.19
C GLN A 34 25.50 17.06 0.24
N GLN A 35 24.76 17.32 -0.84
CA GLN A 35 23.77 18.40 -0.89
C GLN A 35 22.62 18.15 0.07
N PHE A 36 22.10 16.91 0.10
CA PHE A 36 21.06 16.49 1.04
C PHE A 36 21.54 16.64 2.49
N ASP A 37 22.74 16.19 2.81
CA ASP A 37 23.29 16.29 4.17
C ASP A 37 23.43 17.76 4.63
N LYS A 38 23.94 18.64 3.76
CA LYS A 38 24.01 20.08 4.03
C LYS A 38 22.64 20.70 4.27
N TRP A 39 21.66 20.36 3.43
CA TRP A 39 20.28 20.81 3.60
C TRP A 39 19.72 20.32 4.93
N ARG A 40 19.88 19.04 5.26
CA ARG A 40 19.40 18.45 6.52
C ARG A 40 20.01 19.15 7.73
N GLN A 41 21.32 19.37 7.75
CA GLN A 41 22.01 20.09 8.82
C GLN A 41 21.47 21.52 8.99
N MET A 42 21.26 22.24 7.89
CA MET A 42 20.72 23.60 7.90
C MET A 42 19.28 23.65 8.46
N VAL A 43 18.41 22.76 8.01
CA VAL A 43 16.99 22.70 8.47
C VAL A 43 16.91 22.26 9.93
N THR A 44 17.73 21.31 10.35
CA THR A 44 17.82 20.86 11.77
C THR A 44 18.37 21.98 12.65
N GLY A 45 19.44 22.65 12.25
CA GLY A 45 20.02 23.76 12.98
C GLY A 45 19.06 24.94 13.15
N ALA A 46 18.14 25.14 12.21
CA ALA A 46 17.07 26.11 12.28
C ALA A 46 15.82 25.62 13.10
N ASN A 47 15.86 24.40 13.65
CA ASN A 47 14.74 23.74 14.33
C ASN A 47 13.47 23.62 13.45
N LYS A 48 13.65 23.43 12.14
CA LYS A 48 12.58 23.33 11.12
C LYS A 48 12.44 21.92 10.52
N TYR A 49 13.28 20.96 10.93
CA TYR A 49 13.19 19.58 10.46
C TYR A 49 11.93 18.92 11.02
N THR A 50 11.06 18.44 10.14
CA THR A 50 9.74 17.88 10.47
C THR A 50 9.56 16.43 10.09
N PHE A 51 10.60 15.82 9.51
CA PHE A 51 10.60 14.41 9.13
C PHE A 51 11.10 13.54 10.28
N GLU A 52 10.61 12.29 10.36
CA GLU A 52 11.05 11.29 11.35
C GLU A 52 11.01 11.78 12.82
N VAL A 53 10.06 12.66 13.12
CA VAL A 53 9.90 13.18 14.49
C VAL A 53 9.34 12.08 15.40
N PRO A 54 10.07 11.65 16.46
CA PRO A 54 9.64 10.55 17.32
C PRO A 54 8.36 10.88 18.09
N HIS A 55 7.39 9.97 18.02
CA HIS A 55 6.21 9.99 18.88
C HIS A 55 6.54 9.35 20.23
N LEU A 56 6.06 9.95 21.32
CA LEU A 56 6.28 9.46 22.68
C LEU A 56 5.19 8.48 23.16
N GLY A 57 4.26 8.12 22.30
CA GLY A 57 3.15 7.24 22.63
C GLY A 57 2.50 6.62 21.40
N ALA A 58 1.32 6.05 21.61
CA ALA A 58 0.54 5.45 20.52
C ALA A 58 0.06 6.51 19.51
N GLN A 59 -0.16 6.05 18.27
CA GLN A 59 -0.69 6.87 17.17
C GLN A 59 -2.17 7.22 17.42
N ARG A 60 -2.40 8.29 18.16
CA ARG A 60 -3.72 8.84 18.51
C ARG A 60 -3.98 10.14 17.74
N PRO A 61 -5.23 10.68 17.75
CA PRO A 61 -5.49 12.02 17.23
C PRO A 61 -4.67 13.11 17.92
N GLU A 62 -4.45 12.99 19.24
CA GLU A 62 -3.53 13.82 20.01
C GLU A 62 -2.26 13.01 20.29
N ILE A 63 -1.13 13.59 19.94
CA ILE A 63 0.19 12.95 20.06
C ILE A 63 1.18 13.88 20.76
N SER A 64 2.09 13.30 21.51
CA SER A 64 3.29 13.98 22.01
C SER A 64 4.48 13.57 21.16
N VAL A 65 5.26 14.54 20.71
CA VAL A 65 6.45 14.33 19.89
C VAL A 65 7.65 14.99 20.53
N ARG A 66 8.86 14.47 20.23
CA ARG A 66 10.13 15.07 20.68
C ARG A 66 10.98 15.40 19.47
N ARG A 67 11.41 16.66 19.34
CA ARG A 67 12.34 17.08 18.29
C ARG A 67 13.80 16.74 18.60
N GLU A 68 14.67 16.81 17.62
CA GLU A 68 16.13 16.61 17.82
C GLU A 68 16.74 17.63 18.82
N SER A 69 16.13 18.80 18.98
CA SER A 69 16.49 19.80 20.00
C SER A 69 16.24 19.31 21.45
N GLY A 70 15.46 18.23 21.64
CA GLY A 70 14.97 17.75 22.91
C GLY A 70 13.63 18.32 23.36
N ASP A 71 13.12 19.31 22.66
CA ASP A 71 11.83 19.93 22.97
C ASP A 71 10.66 18.98 22.71
N GLU A 72 9.69 18.98 23.60
CA GLU A 72 8.46 18.17 23.47
C GLU A 72 7.26 19.07 23.12
N TYR A 73 6.42 18.56 22.24
CA TYR A 73 5.22 19.24 21.77
C TYR A 73 4.03 18.30 21.78
N ASN A 74 2.85 18.82 22.16
CA ASN A 74 1.59 18.14 21.97
C ASN A 74 0.94 18.67 20.69
N LEU A 75 0.55 17.78 19.80
CA LEU A 75 0.05 18.10 18.46
C LEU A 75 -1.23 17.32 18.18
N ILE A 76 -2.08 17.90 17.33
CA ILE A 76 -3.18 17.15 16.69
C ILE A 76 -2.63 16.54 15.40
N SER A 77 -2.71 15.22 15.28
CA SER A 77 -2.17 14.48 14.14
C SER A 77 -3.21 14.29 13.05
N PHE A 78 -2.94 14.84 11.87
CA PHE A 78 -3.69 14.58 10.63
C PHE A 78 -2.92 13.72 9.62
N SER A 79 -1.72 13.28 9.96
CA SER A 79 -0.81 12.56 9.06
C SER A 79 -0.88 11.03 9.18
N SER A 80 -1.66 10.51 10.13
CA SER A 80 -1.78 9.07 10.36
C SER A 80 -2.82 8.43 9.45
N TYR A 81 -2.52 7.24 8.96
CA TYR A 81 -3.48 6.38 8.23
C TYR A 81 -4.26 5.43 9.16
N ASN A 82 -4.19 5.62 10.47
CA ASN A 82 -4.91 4.81 11.48
C ASN A 82 -6.40 5.24 11.56
N TYR A 83 -7.13 5.10 10.45
CA TYR A 83 -8.46 5.70 10.24
C TYR A 83 -9.48 5.31 11.31
N LEU A 84 -9.45 4.06 11.79
CA LEU A 84 -10.37 3.54 12.81
C LEU A 84 -9.76 3.48 14.22
N GLY A 85 -8.52 3.90 14.40
CA GLY A 85 -7.84 3.86 15.69
C GLY A 85 -7.49 2.44 16.18
N TYR A 86 -7.54 1.44 15.33
CA TYR A 86 -7.33 0.04 15.72
C TYR A 86 -5.91 -0.25 16.21
N SER A 87 -4.90 0.51 15.79
CA SER A 87 -3.51 0.30 16.23
C SER A 87 -3.31 0.43 17.75
N TYR A 88 -4.20 1.11 18.45
CA TYR A 88 -4.18 1.25 19.92
C TYR A 88 -5.47 0.78 20.59
N HIS A 89 -6.39 0.16 19.85
CA HIS A 89 -7.64 -0.35 20.42
C HIS A 89 -7.35 -1.45 21.45
N PRO A 90 -7.90 -1.37 22.68
CA PRO A 90 -7.55 -2.28 23.78
C PRO A 90 -7.70 -3.77 23.43
N GLU A 91 -8.78 -4.14 22.77
CA GLU A 91 -9.04 -5.53 22.39
C GLU A 91 -8.10 -6.02 21.28
N VAL A 92 -7.67 -5.15 20.36
CA VAL A 92 -6.71 -5.47 19.31
C VAL A 92 -5.33 -5.69 19.92
N VAL A 93 -4.92 -4.81 20.83
CA VAL A 93 -3.64 -4.93 21.56
C VAL A 93 -3.63 -6.18 22.47
N ASP A 94 -4.74 -6.50 23.13
CA ASP A 94 -4.84 -7.71 23.96
C ASP A 94 -4.76 -9.00 23.11
N ALA A 95 -5.43 -9.03 21.95
CA ALA A 95 -5.33 -10.16 21.01
C ALA A 95 -3.89 -10.35 20.50
N ALA A 96 -3.19 -9.25 20.20
CA ALA A 96 -1.79 -9.29 19.80
C ALA A 96 -0.90 -9.88 20.91
N LYS A 97 -1.07 -9.45 22.18
CA LYS A 97 -0.34 -9.99 23.32
C LYS A 97 -0.55 -11.49 23.49
N LYS A 98 -1.81 -11.95 23.43
CA LYS A 98 -2.13 -13.39 23.51
C LYS A 98 -1.47 -14.22 22.41
N ALA A 99 -1.41 -13.68 21.19
CA ALA A 99 -0.72 -14.34 20.09
C ALA A 99 0.80 -14.39 20.31
N LEU A 100 1.40 -13.30 20.83
CA LEU A 100 2.82 -13.28 21.22
C LEU A 100 3.13 -14.31 22.30
N ASP A 101 2.29 -14.42 23.33
CA ASP A 101 2.48 -15.38 24.42
C ASP A 101 2.45 -16.83 23.91
N HIS A 102 1.63 -17.12 22.90
CA HIS A 102 1.46 -18.47 22.36
C HIS A 102 2.48 -18.85 21.28
N TYR A 103 2.78 -17.93 20.33
CA TYR A 103 3.60 -18.21 19.16
C TYR A 103 5.02 -17.62 19.21
N GLY A 104 5.30 -16.75 20.16
CA GLY A 104 6.55 -15.99 20.23
C GLY A 104 6.54 -14.75 19.32
N LEU A 105 7.71 -14.08 19.25
CA LEU A 105 7.86 -12.77 18.60
C LEU A 105 7.74 -12.82 17.09
N GLY A 106 8.23 -13.86 16.43
CA GLY A 106 8.25 -13.90 14.97
C GLY A 106 8.25 -15.31 14.40
N ALA A 107 7.81 -15.43 13.16
CA ALA A 107 7.73 -16.71 12.46
C ALA A 107 9.10 -17.29 12.05
N THR A 108 10.14 -16.46 11.96
CA THR A 108 11.53 -16.81 11.64
C THR A 108 11.75 -17.68 10.39
N GLY A 109 10.79 -17.67 9.49
CA GLY A 109 10.83 -18.42 8.22
C GLY A 109 9.89 -17.87 7.18
N SER A 110 10.15 -18.20 5.93
CA SER A 110 9.23 -17.83 4.85
C SER A 110 7.94 -18.64 4.89
N PRO A 111 6.81 -18.08 4.42
CA PRO A 111 5.53 -18.79 4.41
C PRO A 111 5.55 -20.13 3.68
N LEU A 112 6.39 -20.26 2.65
CA LEU A 112 6.47 -21.47 1.83
C LEU A 112 7.19 -22.62 2.54
N LEU A 113 8.07 -22.33 3.50
CA LEU A 113 8.87 -23.33 4.21
C LEU A 113 8.29 -23.62 5.59
N ASN A 114 8.71 -22.89 6.61
CA ASN A 114 8.36 -23.15 8.01
C ASN A 114 7.77 -21.94 8.74
N GLY A 115 7.53 -20.82 8.02
CA GLY A 115 7.00 -19.58 8.61
C GLY A 115 5.48 -19.55 8.75
N THR A 116 4.73 -20.48 8.15
CA THR A 116 3.28 -20.50 8.25
C THR A 116 2.81 -21.16 9.53
N PHE A 117 2.23 -20.37 10.44
CA PHE A 117 1.58 -20.84 11.66
C PHE A 117 0.07 -20.95 11.47
N GLN A 118 -0.63 -21.64 12.40
CA GLN A 118 -2.08 -21.78 12.33
C GLN A 118 -2.82 -20.43 12.34
N ILE A 119 -2.29 -19.44 13.06
CA ILE A 119 -2.86 -18.10 13.15
C ILE A 119 -2.85 -17.37 11.80
N HIS A 120 -1.88 -17.65 10.91
CA HIS A 120 -1.88 -17.10 9.56
C HIS A 120 -3.05 -17.67 8.74
N LYS A 121 -3.36 -18.96 8.91
CA LYS A 121 -4.51 -19.59 8.25
C LYS A 121 -5.83 -19.05 8.78
N GLU A 122 -5.93 -18.81 10.08
CA GLU A 122 -7.09 -18.14 10.65
C GLU A 122 -7.28 -16.73 10.06
N LEU A 123 -6.20 -15.96 9.87
CA LEU A 123 -6.28 -14.64 9.24
C LEU A 123 -6.73 -14.75 7.77
N GLU A 124 -6.17 -15.69 7.00
CA GLU A 124 -6.60 -15.94 5.61
C GLU A 124 -8.11 -16.26 5.56
N ASP A 125 -8.57 -17.15 6.42
CA ASP A 125 -9.99 -17.55 6.49
C ASP A 125 -10.90 -16.36 6.87
N ARG A 126 -10.48 -15.52 7.84
CA ARG A 126 -11.23 -14.32 8.23
C ARG A 126 -11.32 -13.28 7.11
N ILE A 127 -10.27 -13.10 6.33
CA ILE A 127 -10.31 -12.20 5.17
C ILE A 127 -11.26 -12.75 4.09
N VAL A 128 -11.22 -14.07 3.82
CA VAL A 128 -12.15 -14.68 2.88
C VAL A 128 -13.60 -14.53 3.35
N GLU A 129 -13.86 -14.74 4.64
CA GLU A 129 -15.19 -14.53 5.25
C GLU A 129 -15.65 -13.07 5.14
N PHE A 130 -14.75 -12.12 5.42
CA PHE A 130 -15.02 -10.69 5.31
C PHE A 130 -15.44 -10.26 3.90
N PHE A 131 -14.76 -10.74 2.86
CA PHE A 131 -15.14 -10.44 1.47
C PHE A 131 -16.34 -11.28 0.98
N GLY A 132 -16.52 -12.50 1.48
CA GLY A 132 -17.73 -13.31 1.32
C GLY A 132 -17.91 -14.01 -0.03
N GLN A 133 -16.88 -14.07 -0.90
CA GLN A 133 -16.99 -14.72 -2.20
C GLN A 133 -16.52 -16.19 -2.15
N LYS A 134 -17.27 -17.07 -2.83
CA LYS A 134 -16.89 -18.47 -3.01
C LYS A 134 -15.72 -18.60 -3.99
N ASP A 135 -14.89 -19.62 -3.80
CA ASP A 135 -13.75 -19.94 -4.66
C ASP A 135 -12.64 -18.87 -4.70
N TYR A 136 -12.71 -17.90 -3.80
CA TYR A 136 -11.64 -16.92 -3.56
C TYR A 136 -10.72 -17.38 -2.43
N GLY A 137 -9.52 -16.85 -2.42
CA GLY A 137 -8.49 -17.13 -1.43
C GLY A 137 -7.67 -15.90 -1.13
N VAL A 138 -6.72 -16.07 -0.22
CA VAL A 138 -5.84 -15.02 0.25
C VAL A 138 -4.39 -15.50 0.19
N SER A 139 -3.47 -14.60 -0.16
CA SER A 139 -2.05 -14.80 0.07
C SER A 139 -1.53 -13.62 0.91
N LEU A 140 -0.96 -13.92 2.06
CA LEU A 140 -0.43 -12.92 2.99
C LEU A 140 0.99 -12.49 2.60
N PHE A 141 1.31 -11.22 2.80
CA PHE A 141 2.61 -10.59 2.58
C PHE A 141 3.03 -9.76 3.79
N SER A 142 4.33 -9.55 3.95
CA SER A 142 4.88 -8.73 5.05
C SER A 142 4.56 -7.23 4.95
N SER A 143 4.06 -6.76 3.81
CA SER A 143 3.58 -5.39 3.60
C SER A 143 2.65 -5.32 2.40
N GLY A 144 1.79 -4.28 2.33
CA GLY A 144 1.01 -3.97 1.13
C GLY A 144 1.91 -3.62 -0.07
N TYR A 145 3.03 -2.92 0.18
CA TYR A 145 4.06 -2.68 -0.83
C TYR A 145 4.57 -3.98 -1.44
N GLY A 146 4.96 -4.93 -0.57
CA GLY A 146 5.42 -6.26 -0.99
C GLY A 146 4.34 -7.07 -1.71
N ALA A 147 3.06 -6.88 -1.38
CA ALA A 147 1.95 -7.52 -2.08
C ALA A 147 1.84 -7.02 -3.53
N ASN A 148 1.80 -5.71 -3.76
CA ASN A 148 1.79 -5.13 -5.11
C ASN A 148 3.00 -5.60 -5.93
N LEU A 149 4.19 -5.45 -5.37
CA LEU A 149 5.44 -5.86 -6.04
C LEU A 149 5.43 -7.33 -6.44
N GLY A 150 5.05 -8.21 -5.50
CA GLY A 150 5.05 -9.65 -5.70
C GLY A 150 3.99 -10.12 -6.67
N VAL A 151 2.78 -9.57 -6.56
CA VAL A 151 1.64 -9.97 -7.40
C VAL A 151 1.87 -9.56 -8.85
N ILE A 152 2.22 -8.29 -9.09
CA ILE A 152 2.43 -7.79 -10.45
C ILE A 152 3.60 -8.51 -11.11
N SER A 153 4.75 -8.65 -10.42
CA SER A 153 5.93 -9.29 -10.99
C SER A 153 5.80 -10.81 -11.14
N ALA A 154 4.86 -11.46 -10.44
CA ALA A 154 4.55 -12.87 -10.64
C ALA A 154 3.50 -13.11 -11.73
N PHE A 155 2.60 -12.14 -11.94
CA PHE A 155 1.52 -12.27 -12.92
C PHE A 155 1.95 -11.86 -14.33
N ILE A 156 2.78 -10.82 -14.43
CA ILE A 156 3.27 -10.24 -15.68
C ILE A 156 4.74 -10.59 -15.90
N HIS A 157 5.09 -10.90 -17.15
CA HIS A 157 6.43 -11.26 -17.57
C HIS A 157 6.85 -10.49 -18.82
N LYS A 158 8.11 -10.71 -19.25
CA LYS A 158 8.62 -10.13 -20.49
C LYS A 158 7.75 -10.56 -21.68
N GLY A 159 7.20 -9.61 -22.40
CA GLY A 159 6.26 -9.80 -23.51
C GLY A 159 4.82 -9.42 -23.14
N ASP A 160 4.46 -9.49 -21.88
CA ASP A 160 3.17 -9.02 -21.35
C ASP A 160 3.13 -7.49 -21.16
N HIS A 161 1.99 -6.96 -20.73
CA HIS A 161 1.77 -5.52 -20.59
C HIS A 161 1.12 -5.16 -19.26
N VAL A 162 1.65 -4.13 -18.59
CA VAL A 162 1.01 -3.48 -17.44
C VAL A 162 0.53 -2.11 -17.85
N VAL A 163 -0.72 -1.81 -17.56
CA VAL A 163 -1.33 -0.49 -17.80
C VAL A 163 -1.71 0.10 -16.44
N LEU A 164 -1.12 1.25 -16.09
CA LEU A 164 -1.26 1.87 -14.77
C LEU A 164 -1.96 3.22 -14.89
N ASP A 165 -2.83 3.54 -13.94
CA ASP A 165 -3.22 4.92 -13.71
C ASP A 165 -1.97 5.76 -13.37
N ARG A 166 -1.86 6.97 -13.92
CA ARG A 166 -0.68 7.82 -13.70
C ARG A 166 -0.49 8.28 -12.24
N SER A 167 -1.56 8.27 -11.44
CA SER A 167 -1.55 8.59 -10.01
C SER A 167 -1.33 7.34 -9.14
N SER A 168 -1.01 6.19 -9.74
CA SER A 168 -0.76 4.94 -9.01
C SER A 168 0.37 5.06 -8.01
N HIS A 169 0.19 4.40 -6.87
CA HIS A 169 1.19 4.31 -5.80
C HIS A 169 2.51 3.69 -6.31
N ALA A 170 3.63 4.15 -5.76
CA ALA A 170 4.98 3.71 -6.15
C ALA A 170 5.15 2.18 -6.20
N SER A 171 4.50 1.44 -5.31
CA SER A 171 4.59 -0.03 -5.28
C SER A 171 3.99 -0.72 -6.52
N LEU A 172 2.95 -0.13 -7.14
CA LEU A 172 2.39 -0.61 -8.40
C LEU A 172 3.36 -0.37 -9.54
N ILE A 173 3.96 0.82 -9.58
CA ILE A 173 4.98 1.19 -10.58
C ILE A 173 6.22 0.28 -10.46
N ASP A 174 6.73 0.08 -9.24
CA ASP A 174 7.90 -0.76 -8.99
C ASP A 174 7.62 -2.24 -9.31
N GLY A 175 6.41 -2.71 -9.02
CA GLY A 175 5.94 -4.03 -9.44
C GLY A 175 5.94 -4.20 -10.95
N ALA A 176 5.46 -3.18 -11.68
CA ALA A 176 5.46 -3.16 -13.14
C ALA A 176 6.89 -3.16 -13.71
N ILE A 177 7.79 -2.34 -13.16
CA ILE A 177 9.20 -2.31 -13.57
C ILE A 177 9.86 -3.68 -13.34
N LEU A 178 9.64 -4.29 -12.16
CA LEU A 178 10.23 -5.56 -11.80
C LEU A 178 9.71 -6.73 -12.64
N SER A 179 8.48 -6.64 -13.15
CA SER A 179 7.86 -7.65 -14.02
C SER A 179 8.57 -7.81 -15.37
N GLN A 180 9.32 -6.79 -15.82
CA GLN A 180 9.92 -6.70 -17.17
C GLN A 180 8.89 -6.68 -18.31
N GLY A 181 7.61 -6.53 -17.99
CA GLY A 181 6.55 -6.29 -18.97
C GLY A 181 6.66 -4.90 -19.60
N LYS A 182 5.95 -4.69 -20.70
CA LYS A 182 5.79 -3.34 -21.24
C LYS A 182 4.89 -2.53 -20.31
N ILE A 183 5.21 -1.26 -20.09
CA ILE A 183 4.46 -0.36 -19.21
C ILE A 183 3.82 0.73 -20.04
N SER A 184 2.53 0.95 -19.82
CA SER A 184 1.80 2.12 -20.33
C SER A 184 1.08 2.80 -19.18
N LEU A 185 0.96 4.12 -19.26
CA LEU A 185 0.19 4.90 -18.31
C LEU A 185 -1.06 5.44 -19.00
N PHE A 186 -2.17 5.43 -18.29
CA PHE A 186 -3.35 6.21 -18.69
C PHE A 186 -3.54 7.42 -17.78
N ARG A 187 -4.30 8.42 -18.26
CA ARG A 187 -4.59 9.61 -17.47
C ARG A 187 -5.46 9.22 -16.29
N HIS A 188 -5.21 9.88 -15.18
CA HIS A 188 -5.92 9.63 -13.93
C HIS A 188 -7.45 9.62 -14.13
N ASN A 189 -8.09 8.49 -13.74
CA ASN A 189 -9.53 8.23 -13.88
C ASN A 189 -10.14 8.42 -15.30
N ASP A 190 -9.31 8.52 -16.34
CA ASP A 190 -9.76 8.75 -17.73
C ASP A 190 -9.93 7.40 -18.47
N THR A 191 -11.13 6.86 -18.41
CA THR A 191 -11.49 5.56 -19.04
C THR A 191 -11.47 5.62 -20.58
N GLU A 192 -11.76 6.77 -21.18
CA GLU A 192 -11.61 6.94 -22.64
C GLU A 192 -10.14 6.87 -23.07
N PHE A 193 -9.24 7.43 -22.24
CA PHE A 193 -7.81 7.33 -22.50
C PHE A 193 -7.29 5.91 -22.25
N LEU A 194 -7.78 5.22 -21.20
CA LEU A 194 -7.49 3.81 -20.96
C LEU A 194 -7.87 2.97 -22.18
N GLU A 195 -9.07 3.15 -22.72
CA GLU A 195 -9.51 2.43 -23.95
C GLU A 195 -8.58 2.70 -25.14
N LYS A 196 -8.13 3.95 -25.33
CA LYS A 196 -7.16 4.30 -26.38
C LYS A 196 -5.81 3.61 -26.19
N VAL A 197 -5.38 3.40 -24.93
CA VAL A 197 -4.15 2.65 -24.62
C VAL A 197 -4.33 1.18 -24.95
N LEU A 198 -5.42 0.55 -24.47
CA LEU A 198 -5.70 -0.87 -24.66
C LEU A 198 -5.85 -1.23 -26.16
N LYS A 199 -6.49 -0.40 -26.96
CA LYS A 199 -6.61 -0.57 -28.42
C LYS A 199 -5.28 -0.64 -29.17
N ARG A 200 -4.18 -0.16 -28.60
CA ARG A 200 -2.84 -0.18 -29.21
C ARG A 200 -2.04 -1.41 -28.85
N ILE A 201 -2.53 -2.22 -27.92
CA ILE A 201 -1.88 -3.45 -27.46
C ILE A 201 -2.44 -4.61 -28.29
N ASP A 202 -1.60 -5.54 -28.69
CA ASP A 202 -2.02 -6.82 -29.27
C ASP A 202 -2.61 -7.71 -28.16
N TYR A 203 -3.86 -7.39 -27.78
CA TYR A 203 -4.55 -8.03 -26.65
C TYR A 203 -4.93 -9.49 -26.91
N GLU A 204 -4.95 -9.96 -28.16
CA GLU A 204 -5.24 -11.35 -28.50
C GLU A 204 -4.06 -12.27 -28.12
N ASN A 205 -2.83 -11.75 -28.16
CA ASN A 205 -1.60 -12.53 -27.94
C ASN A 205 -0.80 -12.07 -26.70
N THR A 206 -1.29 -11.06 -25.96
CA THR A 206 -0.57 -10.45 -24.86
C THR A 206 -1.41 -10.52 -23.58
N ARG A 207 -0.84 -11.02 -22.48
CA ARG A 207 -1.47 -10.86 -21.17
C ARG A 207 -1.38 -9.38 -20.76
N ILE A 208 -2.50 -8.83 -20.33
CA ILE A 208 -2.59 -7.43 -19.91
C ILE A 208 -3.08 -7.38 -18.47
N LEU A 209 -2.44 -6.57 -17.65
CA LEU A 209 -2.88 -6.22 -16.31
C LEU A 209 -3.11 -4.71 -16.23
N VAL A 210 -4.33 -4.29 -15.93
CA VAL A 210 -4.66 -2.92 -15.59
C VAL A 210 -4.60 -2.78 -14.08
N CYS A 211 -3.87 -1.77 -13.57
CA CYS A 211 -3.78 -1.49 -12.15
C CYS A 211 -4.38 -0.10 -11.86
N CYS A 212 -5.23 -0.06 -10.85
CA CYS A 212 -5.88 1.16 -10.34
C CYS A 212 -6.04 1.06 -8.82
N GLU A 213 -6.49 2.15 -8.19
CA GLU A 213 -6.71 2.20 -6.74
C GLU A 213 -8.19 2.48 -6.43
N GLY A 214 -8.68 1.97 -5.31
CA GLY A 214 -10.01 2.30 -4.82
C GLY A 214 -10.10 3.76 -4.40
N ILE A 215 -9.17 4.21 -3.55
CA ILE A 215 -8.96 5.62 -3.20
C ILE A 215 -7.49 5.96 -3.42
N TYR A 216 -7.23 7.00 -4.18
CA TYR A 216 -5.88 7.48 -4.48
C TYR A 216 -5.34 8.34 -3.33
N SER A 217 -4.16 7.98 -2.83
CA SER A 217 -3.61 8.59 -1.61
C SER A 217 -3.26 10.07 -1.72
N THR A 218 -2.83 10.51 -2.89
CA THR A 218 -2.36 11.88 -3.12
C THR A 218 -3.51 12.85 -3.34
N ASP A 219 -4.47 12.42 -4.16
CA ASP A 219 -5.59 13.27 -4.58
C ASP A 219 -6.79 13.11 -3.64
N GLY A 220 -6.90 11.96 -2.96
CA GLY A 220 -7.97 11.65 -2.02
C GLY A 220 -9.31 11.36 -2.70
N ASP A 221 -9.29 11.10 -3.99
CA ASP A 221 -10.47 10.81 -4.78
C ASP A 221 -10.67 9.31 -5.02
N TYR A 222 -11.86 8.95 -5.45
CA TYR A 222 -12.26 7.58 -5.75
C TYR A 222 -11.84 7.18 -7.16
N GLY A 223 -11.36 5.94 -7.29
CA GLY A 223 -11.19 5.30 -8.59
C GLY A 223 -12.55 5.07 -9.28
N ASN A 224 -12.64 5.33 -10.57
CA ASN A 224 -13.80 4.99 -11.39
C ASN A 224 -13.75 3.50 -11.77
N LEU A 225 -13.88 2.62 -10.74
CA LEU A 225 -13.60 1.20 -10.89
C LEU A 225 -14.57 0.50 -11.84
N ARG A 226 -15.87 0.85 -11.82
CA ARG A 226 -16.87 0.26 -12.71
C ARG A 226 -16.43 0.42 -14.18
N ASP A 227 -16.19 1.64 -14.61
CA ASP A 227 -15.85 1.90 -16.01
C ASP A 227 -14.45 1.37 -16.37
N ILE A 228 -13.47 1.41 -15.42
CA ILE A 228 -12.13 0.86 -15.63
C ILE A 228 -12.20 -0.66 -15.84
N ILE A 229 -12.97 -1.38 -15.04
CA ILE A 229 -13.13 -2.84 -15.15
C ILE A 229 -13.84 -3.20 -16.45
N ASP A 230 -14.96 -2.55 -16.74
CA ASP A 230 -15.75 -2.79 -17.96
C ASP A 230 -14.90 -2.61 -19.23
N VAL A 231 -14.16 -1.51 -19.29
CA VAL A 231 -13.25 -1.24 -20.42
C VAL A 231 -12.12 -2.25 -20.47
N SER A 232 -11.52 -2.61 -19.33
CA SER A 232 -10.40 -3.56 -19.27
C SER A 232 -10.83 -4.95 -19.76
N HIS A 233 -11.94 -5.46 -19.24
CA HIS A 233 -12.46 -6.79 -19.59
C HIS A 233 -12.87 -6.87 -21.07
N LYS A 234 -13.36 -5.79 -21.66
CA LYS A 234 -13.64 -5.71 -23.12
C LYS A 234 -12.43 -6.03 -23.98
N TYR A 235 -11.21 -5.76 -23.48
CA TYR A 235 -9.93 -6.06 -24.15
C TYR A 235 -9.20 -7.26 -23.54
N GLY A 236 -9.89 -8.11 -22.76
CA GLY A 236 -9.31 -9.31 -22.14
C GLY A 236 -8.23 -9.03 -21.10
N ALA A 237 -8.13 -7.80 -20.60
CA ALA A 237 -7.19 -7.43 -19.55
C ALA A 237 -7.73 -7.82 -18.17
N ALA A 238 -6.88 -8.38 -17.32
CA ALA A 238 -7.19 -8.54 -15.90
C ALA A 238 -7.04 -7.20 -15.16
N VAL A 239 -7.81 -7.02 -14.08
CA VAL A 239 -7.77 -5.80 -13.26
C VAL A 239 -7.32 -6.10 -11.84
N LEU A 240 -6.29 -5.35 -11.40
CA LEU A 240 -5.83 -5.30 -10.02
C LEU A 240 -6.28 -3.97 -9.40
N VAL A 241 -7.05 -4.05 -8.32
CA VAL A 241 -7.48 -2.89 -7.55
C VAL A 241 -6.72 -2.85 -6.22
N ASP A 242 -6.00 -1.77 -5.98
CA ASP A 242 -5.38 -1.51 -4.67
C ASP A 242 -6.38 -0.77 -3.77
N GLU A 243 -6.91 -1.48 -2.78
CA GLU A 243 -7.87 -0.96 -1.80
C GLU A 243 -7.20 -0.48 -0.50
N ALA A 244 -5.92 -0.13 -0.55
CA ALA A 244 -5.14 0.22 0.64
C ALA A 244 -5.72 1.38 1.46
N HIS A 245 -6.37 2.35 0.82
CA HIS A 245 -6.98 3.50 1.48
C HIS A 245 -8.50 3.39 1.68
N SER A 246 -9.13 2.37 1.11
CA SER A 246 -10.59 2.25 1.02
C SER A 246 -11.17 1.13 1.90
N LEU A 247 -10.41 0.06 2.19
CA LEU A 247 -10.89 -1.00 3.08
C LEU A 247 -11.16 -0.47 4.49
N LEU A 248 -12.31 -0.86 5.05
CA LEU A 248 -12.89 -0.40 6.31
C LEU A 248 -13.23 1.10 6.32
N VAL A 249 -13.19 1.78 5.17
CA VAL A 249 -13.48 3.21 5.01
C VAL A 249 -14.65 3.43 4.05
N ALA A 250 -14.70 2.67 2.96
CA ALA A 250 -15.71 2.76 1.91
C ALA A 250 -16.50 1.44 1.78
N GLY A 251 -17.71 1.53 1.21
CA GLY A 251 -18.64 0.42 1.08
C GLY A 251 -19.48 0.18 2.34
N GLU A 252 -20.66 -0.38 2.19
CA GLU A 252 -21.62 -0.60 3.28
C GLU A 252 -21.07 -1.53 4.37
N ASN A 253 -20.27 -2.54 3.97
CA ASN A 253 -19.62 -3.49 4.87
C ASN A 253 -18.11 -3.24 5.00
N GLY A 254 -17.64 -2.07 4.58
CA GLY A 254 -16.23 -1.70 4.64
C GLY A 254 -15.31 -2.47 3.67
N ARG A 255 -15.86 -3.09 2.63
CA ARG A 255 -15.10 -3.89 1.66
C ARG A 255 -14.46 -3.06 0.54
N GLY A 256 -14.40 -1.75 0.73
CA GLY A 256 -13.74 -0.82 -0.16
C GLY A 256 -14.63 -0.28 -1.28
N VAL A 257 -13.99 0.42 -2.22
CA VAL A 257 -14.66 1.04 -3.38
C VAL A 257 -15.19 -0.04 -4.35
N CYS A 258 -14.56 -1.22 -4.39
CA CYS A 258 -15.11 -2.34 -5.15
C CYS A 258 -16.52 -2.74 -4.68
N GLU A 259 -16.77 -2.70 -3.37
CA GLU A 259 -18.12 -2.92 -2.84
C GLU A 259 -19.04 -1.74 -3.15
N GLU A 260 -18.58 -0.52 -2.92
CA GLU A 260 -19.38 0.69 -3.09
C GLU A 260 -19.86 0.89 -4.53
N GLN A 261 -19.05 0.47 -5.51
CA GLN A 261 -19.40 0.53 -6.94
C GLN A 261 -19.97 -0.78 -7.49
N ASP A 262 -20.27 -1.77 -6.61
CA ASP A 262 -20.84 -3.07 -6.98
C ASP A 262 -19.98 -3.83 -8.03
N VAL A 263 -18.66 -3.80 -7.86
CA VAL A 263 -17.68 -4.49 -8.74
C VAL A 263 -16.81 -5.51 -8.01
N LEU A 264 -17.14 -5.82 -6.76
CA LEU A 264 -16.34 -6.71 -5.92
C LEU A 264 -16.13 -8.10 -6.55
N SER A 265 -17.09 -8.60 -7.30
CA SER A 265 -17.01 -9.90 -7.99
C SER A 265 -16.37 -9.83 -9.36
N GLU A 266 -16.11 -8.63 -9.85
CA GLU A 266 -15.57 -8.39 -11.19
C GLU A 266 -14.09 -7.99 -11.13
N ALA A 267 -13.61 -7.45 -10.01
CA ALA A 267 -12.18 -7.22 -9.80
C ALA A 267 -11.44 -8.57 -9.74
N ASP A 268 -10.47 -8.79 -10.62
CA ASP A 268 -9.72 -10.05 -10.70
C ASP A 268 -8.80 -10.25 -9.50
N MET A 269 -8.23 -9.16 -9.01
CA MET A 269 -7.29 -9.13 -7.88
C MET A 269 -7.53 -7.87 -7.04
N ILE A 270 -7.66 -8.05 -5.74
CA ILE A 270 -7.77 -6.95 -4.77
C ILE A 270 -6.58 -7.01 -3.84
N ILE A 271 -5.86 -5.90 -3.71
CA ILE A 271 -4.78 -5.75 -2.74
C ILE A 271 -5.31 -5.04 -1.51
N ALA A 272 -4.99 -5.59 -0.35
CA ALA A 272 -5.23 -4.98 0.95
C ALA A 272 -3.91 -4.67 1.65
N THR A 273 -3.84 -3.54 2.35
CA THR A 273 -2.78 -3.27 3.32
C THR A 273 -3.33 -3.30 4.75
N PHE A 274 -2.55 -3.86 5.67
CA PHE A 274 -2.93 -3.91 7.07
C PHE A 274 -2.35 -2.75 7.88
N SER A 275 -1.53 -1.90 7.27
CA SER A 275 -0.82 -0.80 7.93
C SER A 275 -1.62 0.50 8.05
N LYS A 276 -2.89 0.48 7.69
CA LYS A 276 -3.79 1.64 7.72
C LYS A 276 -5.00 1.37 8.61
N SER A 277 -6.19 1.23 8.06
CA SER A 277 -7.46 1.03 8.81
C SER A 277 -7.43 -0.17 9.75
N PHE A 278 -6.74 -1.25 9.37
CA PHE A 278 -6.59 -2.45 10.22
C PHE A 278 -5.66 -2.24 11.43
N GLY A 279 -4.83 -1.19 11.44
CA GLY A 279 -3.98 -0.80 12.57
C GLY A 279 -2.75 -1.67 12.83
N GLY A 280 -2.34 -2.52 11.86
CA GLY A 280 -1.19 -3.42 11.99
C GLY A 280 -0.10 -3.18 10.95
N VAL A 281 0.57 -4.24 10.50
CA VAL A 281 1.54 -4.25 9.41
C VAL A 281 1.27 -5.48 8.53
N GLY A 282 1.62 -5.39 7.25
CA GLY A 282 1.42 -6.46 6.29
C GLY A 282 0.46 -6.08 5.18
N GLY A 283 0.11 -7.06 4.39
CA GLY A 283 -0.87 -6.93 3.31
C GLY A 283 -1.27 -8.28 2.74
N CYS A 284 -2.20 -8.28 1.83
CA CYS A 284 -2.58 -9.50 1.12
C CYS A 284 -3.09 -9.20 -0.28
N ILE A 285 -3.12 -10.23 -1.11
CA ILE A 285 -3.99 -10.31 -2.26
C ILE A 285 -5.21 -11.14 -1.90
N TYR A 286 -6.38 -10.69 -2.31
CA TYR A 286 -7.64 -11.42 -2.36
C TYR A 286 -8.03 -11.62 -3.82
N ALA A 287 -8.17 -12.87 -4.26
CA ALA A 287 -8.47 -13.22 -5.64
C ALA A 287 -9.00 -14.66 -5.73
N ASN A 288 -9.38 -15.11 -6.93
CA ASN A 288 -9.71 -16.52 -7.15
C ASN A 288 -8.59 -17.43 -6.62
N LYS A 289 -8.95 -18.57 -6.02
CA LYS A 289 -8.01 -19.55 -5.43
C LYS A 289 -6.90 -19.99 -6.37
N LYS A 290 -7.15 -20.06 -7.68
CA LYS A 290 -6.11 -20.42 -8.65
C LYS A 290 -5.01 -19.34 -8.71
N ILE A 291 -5.39 -18.07 -8.64
CA ILE A 291 -4.45 -16.95 -8.63
C ILE A 291 -3.68 -16.94 -7.31
N THR A 292 -4.36 -16.98 -6.16
CA THR A 292 -3.69 -16.94 -4.86
C THR A 292 -2.78 -18.15 -4.64
N ASN A 293 -3.17 -19.34 -5.09
CA ASN A 293 -2.30 -20.51 -5.07
C ASN A 293 -1.04 -20.30 -5.91
N TYR A 294 -1.17 -19.71 -7.09
CA TYR A 294 -0.03 -19.36 -7.92
C TYR A 294 0.87 -18.33 -7.21
N MET A 295 0.29 -17.27 -6.64
CA MET A 295 1.03 -16.24 -5.90
C MET A 295 1.78 -16.81 -4.70
N ASN A 296 1.26 -17.82 -4.03
CA ASN A 296 1.93 -18.48 -2.92
C ASN A 296 3.31 -19.04 -3.27
N TYR A 297 3.52 -19.44 -4.53
CA TYR A 297 4.77 -20.05 -5.01
C TYR A 297 5.62 -19.11 -5.87
N TYR A 298 5.03 -18.11 -6.53
CA TYR A 298 5.74 -17.30 -7.53
C TYR A 298 5.90 -15.83 -7.15
N ALA A 299 5.13 -15.31 -6.19
CA ALA A 299 5.34 -13.96 -5.69
C ALA A 299 6.61 -13.89 -4.83
N ARG A 300 7.71 -13.38 -5.43
CA ARG A 300 9.05 -13.38 -4.82
C ARG A 300 9.12 -12.63 -3.49
N SER A 301 8.41 -11.51 -3.35
CA SER A 301 8.35 -10.74 -2.10
C SER A 301 7.71 -11.50 -0.94
N ARG A 302 6.86 -12.50 -1.24
CA ARG A 302 6.31 -13.43 -0.25
C ARG A 302 7.24 -14.61 0.01
N MET A 303 7.77 -15.19 -1.06
CA MET A 303 8.57 -16.41 -1.01
C MET A 303 9.91 -16.20 -0.30
N PHE A 304 10.53 -15.04 -0.50
CA PHE A 304 11.85 -14.69 0.03
C PHE A 304 11.80 -13.69 1.20
N SER A 305 10.65 -13.58 1.86
CA SER A 305 10.47 -12.81 3.09
C SER A 305 9.93 -13.70 4.20
N CYS A 306 10.15 -13.33 5.46
CA CYS A 306 9.51 -14.00 6.58
C CYS A 306 8.00 -13.78 6.55
N ALA A 307 7.25 -14.75 7.10
CA ALA A 307 5.83 -14.60 7.33
C ALA A 307 5.53 -13.47 8.32
N LEU A 308 4.27 -13.03 8.36
CA LEU A 308 3.82 -12.01 9.29
C LEU A 308 4.15 -12.39 10.74
N ASP A 309 4.41 -11.38 11.55
CA ASP A 309 4.54 -11.52 13.00
C ASP A 309 3.25 -12.07 13.60
N PRO A 310 3.32 -13.10 14.49
CA PRO A 310 2.14 -13.69 15.10
C PRO A 310 1.34 -12.71 15.96
N GLY A 311 2.01 -11.82 16.66
CA GLY A 311 1.35 -10.80 17.49
C GLY A 311 0.53 -9.86 16.62
N VAL A 312 1.13 -9.33 15.56
CA VAL A 312 0.42 -8.50 14.58
C VAL A 312 -0.74 -9.28 13.97
N THR A 313 -0.53 -10.54 13.57
CA THR A 313 -1.57 -11.40 12.99
C THR A 313 -2.76 -11.57 13.93
N GLY A 314 -2.53 -11.79 15.23
CA GLY A 314 -3.60 -11.86 16.24
C GLY A 314 -4.38 -10.56 16.39
N GLY A 315 -3.68 -9.43 16.35
CA GLY A 315 -4.31 -8.10 16.33
C GLY A 315 -5.18 -7.90 15.10
N LEU A 316 -4.69 -8.26 13.91
CA LEU A 316 -5.43 -8.13 12.64
C LEU A 316 -6.71 -8.96 12.61
N ILE A 317 -6.67 -10.21 13.10
CA ILE A 317 -7.87 -11.05 13.25
C ILE A 317 -8.92 -10.34 14.12
N LYS A 318 -8.47 -9.69 15.21
CA LYS A 318 -9.38 -8.93 16.07
C LYS A 318 -9.91 -7.68 15.40
N SER A 319 -9.09 -6.95 14.65
CA SER A 319 -9.52 -5.77 13.89
C SER A 319 -10.63 -6.11 12.89
N ILE A 320 -10.49 -7.21 12.14
CA ILE A 320 -11.53 -7.69 11.21
C ILE A 320 -12.83 -8.05 11.94
N LYS A 321 -12.75 -8.61 13.17
CA LYS A 321 -13.93 -8.95 13.96
C LYS A 321 -14.66 -7.74 14.55
N LEU A 322 -13.99 -6.59 14.64
CA LEU A 322 -14.55 -5.34 15.15
C LEU A 322 -15.13 -4.46 14.03
N ALA A 323 -14.71 -4.69 12.81
CA ALA A 323 -15.22 -4.02 11.61
C ALA A 323 -16.54 -4.63 11.17
#